data_cfb7fde20bc641a1eaa2b9087979172a
#
_entry.id   cfb7fde20bc641a1eaa2b9087979172a
#
_cell.length_a   1.000
_cell.length_b   1.000
_cell.length_c   1.000
_cell.angle_alpha   90.00
_cell.angle_beta   90.00
_cell.angle_gamma   90.00
#
_symmetry.space_group_name_H-M   'P 1'
#
loop_
_entity.id
_entity.type
_entity.pdbx_description
1 polymer ?
#
loop_
_entity_poly.entity_id
_entity_poly.type
_entity_poly.pdbx_seq_one_letter_code
_entity_poly.pdbx_strand_id
1 'polypeptide(L)'
;MQKTQIKEKLKSAIQIFKKTKDPRAAEVIEHLNKILSTSKSRDSLLDYAKHVYPGYKDPAHIQLIAKNLEALEKGEINRLAVFMPPRHGKSMLCSEFFPAWYLGNNPNEFVIQSTYAQELADDFGRKVRNQIASSDFNSVFPQVGLRADSSSAKRFHTMQGGTYSAVGAGGAITGRGAHLLIIDDPIKGREDAESETQRRNLVEWYKSVAYTRLQPGGKVIIIQTRWHQDDLAGHILSESKEDWKVLDLPAIDNKGNALWPEAYSKEDLEKIKDTVGQRVWQALYQQQPSNDEGSIIKREWWNIYDGDKIPTLSYVVQSYDTAFSTKASADFSACTTWGVFNARDESNRPYAAAILLDAWKERLEYPDLRKRAQDSYEEWRPNQVLIEQRASGQSLIQDMRRSGVPVVTYNPERDKVSRTHSVAPMFEGGLVFTLDEDWTKSVLDESGAFPYGKHDDIHDTCVQALLRIRDGFLVTHPDDPDDEDYEQERYIKKDKHYYS
;
A
#
# COMPACT_ATOMS: atom_id res chain seq x y z
N MET A 1 41.14 -16.98 21.98
CA MET A 1 41.63 -16.00 22.98
C MET A 1 40.47 -15.07 23.30
N GLN A 2 40.16 -14.83 24.58
CA GLN A 2 38.99 -13.98 24.95
C GLN A 2 39.24 -12.53 24.51
N LYS A 3 38.19 -11.84 24.05
CA LYS A 3 38.24 -10.40 23.60
C LYS A 3 38.98 -9.49 24.61
N THR A 4 38.77 -9.74 25.92
CA THR A 4 39.41 -8.98 27.00
C THR A 4 40.95 -9.15 26.97
N GLN A 5 41.45 -10.35 26.79
CA GLN A 5 42.91 -10.62 26.72
C GLN A 5 43.55 -9.97 25.49
N ILE A 6 42.83 -9.89 24.35
CA ILE A 6 43.34 -9.22 23.13
C ILE A 6 43.45 -7.71 23.38
N LYS A 7 42.44 -7.12 24.03
CA LYS A 7 42.44 -5.68 24.37
C LYS A 7 43.56 -5.33 25.34
N GLU A 8 43.86 -6.17 26.31
CA GLU A 8 44.96 -5.98 27.23
C GLU A 8 46.33 -6.06 26.53
N LYS A 9 46.52 -7.08 25.68
CA LYS A 9 47.75 -7.20 24.88
C LYS A 9 47.93 -6.00 23.92
N LEU A 10 46.84 -5.51 23.34
CA LEU A 10 46.88 -4.33 22.48
C LEU A 10 47.30 -3.07 23.28
N LYS A 11 46.76 -2.84 24.49
CA LYS A 11 47.18 -1.75 25.34
C LYS A 11 48.66 -1.84 25.67
N SER A 12 49.16 -3.03 26.02
CA SER A 12 50.57 -3.26 26.33
C SER A 12 51.48 -3.00 25.13
N ALA A 13 51.10 -3.50 23.94
CA ALA A 13 51.84 -3.25 22.70
C ALA A 13 51.88 -1.75 22.34
N ILE A 14 50.76 -1.03 22.50
CA ILE A 14 50.73 0.44 22.29
C ILE A 14 51.68 1.18 23.27
N GLN A 15 51.74 0.77 24.55
CA GLN A 15 52.64 1.37 25.53
C GLN A 15 54.10 1.13 25.16
N ILE A 16 54.44 -0.09 24.72
CA ILE A 16 55.81 -0.47 24.28
C ILE A 16 56.17 0.41 23.03
N PHE A 17 55.30 0.45 22.01
CA PHE A 17 55.54 1.22 20.81
C PHE A 17 55.74 2.74 21.07
N LYS A 18 54.95 3.30 22.00
CA LYS A 18 55.08 4.71 22.42
C LYS A 18 56.47 4.99 23.04
N LYS A 19 57.03 4.03 23.79
CA LYS A 19 58.30 4.18 24.51
C LYS A 19 59.51 3.89 23.62
N THR A 20 59.43 2.86 22.80
CA THR A 20 60.60 2.27 22.06
C THR A 20 60.59 2.59 20.59
N LYS A 21 59.44 2.94 20.01
CA LYS A 21 59.23 3.06 18.54
C LYS A 21 59.63 1.77 17.76
N ASP A 22 59.62 0.62 18.46
CA ASP A 22 60.01 -0.68 17.87
C ASP A 22 59.01 -1.10 16.75
N PRO A 23 59.51 -1.32 15.52
CA PRO A 23 58.67 -1.79 14.42
C PRO A 23 57.90 -3.08 14.70
N ARG A 24 58.46 -4.01 15.49
CA ARG A 24 57.79 -5.22 15.88
C ARG A 24 56.55 -4.95 16.75
N ALA A 25 56.60 -3.93 17.60
CA ALA A 25 55.44 -3.53 18.40
C ALA A 25 54.35 -2.97 17.48
N ALA A 26 54.70 -2.26 16.41
CA ALA A 26 53.76 -1.78 15.40
C ALA A 26 53.05 -2.93 14.67
N GLU A 27 53.78 -3.94 14.24
CA GLU A 27 53.24 -5.16 13.61
C GLU A 27 52.26 -5.91 14.55
N VAL A 28 52.61 -6.04 15.83
CA VAL A 28 51.75 -6.64 16.84
C VAL A 28 50.45 -5.84 17.05
N ILE A 29 50.53 -4.49 17.07
CA ILE A 29 49.40 -3.59 17.15
C ILE A 29 48.47 -3.80 15.95
N GLU A 30 49.02 -3.80 14.74
CA GLU A 30 48.28 -4.01 13.51
C GLU A 30 47.57 -5.37 13.50
N HIS A 31 48.29 -6.43 13.86
CA HIS A 31 47.74 -7.79 13.95
C HIS A 31 46.59 -7.89 14.97
N LEU A 32 46.77 -7.33 16.16
CA LEU A 32 45.75 -7.35 17.21
C LEU A 32 44.53 -6.49 16.84
N ASN A 33 44.74 -5.34 16.19
CA ASN A 33 43.64 -4.52 15.67
C ASN A 33 42.87 -5.28 14.57
N LYS A 34 43.53 -5.98 13.67
CA LYS A 34 42.89 -6.84 12.68
C LYS A 34 42.03 -7.93 13.31
N ILE A 35 42.55 -8.62 14.33
CA ILE A 35 41.76 -9.66 15.07
C ILE A 35 40.53 -9.02 15.75
N LEU A 36 40.67 -7.85 16.36
CA LEU A 36 39.55 -7.18 17.01
C LEU A 36 38.52 -6.70 16.00
N SER A 37 38.96 -6.16 14.87
CA SER A 37 38.08 -5.72 13.77
C SER A 37 37.29 -6.88 13.19
N THR A 38 37.95 -7.98 12.84
CA THR A 38 37.28 -9.20 12.30
C THR A 38 36.31 -9.81 13.32
N SER A 39 36.68 -9.82 14.62
CA SER A 39 35.77 -10.28 15.68
C SER A 39 34.52 -9.39 15.80
N LYS A 40 34.66 -8.07 15.67
CA LYS A 40 33.51 -7.15 15.63
C LYS A 40 32.64 -7.38 14.40
N SER A 41 33.25 -7.52 13.25
CA SER A 41 32.55 -7.79 11.98
C SER A 41 31.78 -9.09 11.99
N ARG A 42 32.19 -10.09 12.78
CA ARG A 42 31.39 -11.31 12.97
C ARG A 42 30.14 -11.08 13.79
N ASP A 43 30.23 -10.24 14.84
CA ASP A 43 29.15 -10.02 15.81
C ASP A 43 28.21 -8.87 15.36
N SER A 44 28.63 -7.99 14.44
CA SER A 44 27.87 -6.82 13.97
C SER A 44 27.83 -6.75 12.46
N LEU A 45 26.62 -6.67 11.93
CA LEU A 45 26.37 -6.53 10.50
C LEU A 45 26.95 -5.23 9.93
N LEU A 46 26.86 -4.13 10.68
CA LEU A 46 27.41 -2.84 10.22
C LEU A 46 28.95 -2.85 10.20
N ASP A 47 29.59 -3.41 11.22
CA ASP A 47 31.03 -3.55 11.22
C ASP A 47 31.51 -4.47 10.08
N TYR A 48 30.73 -5.52 9.77
CA TYR A 48 30.95 -6.38 8.61
C TYR A 48 30.82 -5.61 7.29
N ALA A 49 29.71 -4.87 7.11
CA ALA A 49 29.47 -4.07 5.91
C ALA A 49 30.62 -3.06 5.65
N LYS A 50 31.07 -2.37 6.71
CA LYS A 50 32.23 -1.45 6.64
C LYS A 50 33.56 -2.13 6.37
N HIS A 51 33.69 -3.39 6.83
CA HIS A 51 34.90 -4.17 6.60
C HIS A 51 35.02 -4.63 5.13
N VAL A 52 33.92 -5.13 4.55
CA VAL A 52 33.91 -5.62 3.15
C VAL A 52 33.74 -4.52 2.11
N TYR A 53 33.19 -3.37 2.52
CA TYR A 53 33.00 -2.20 1.68
C TYR A 53 33.47 -0.93 2.41
N PRO A 54 34.75 -0.56 2.32
CA PRO A 54 35.28 0.65 2.92
C PRO A 54 34.54 1.89 2.40
N GLY A 55 34.06 2.75 3.31
CA GLY A 55 33.24 3.91 2.97
C GLY A 55 31.74 3.67 2.99
N TYR A 56 31.27 2.47 3.40
CA TYR A 56 29.85 2.24 3.66
C TYR A 56 29.30 3.21 4.68
N LYS A 57 28.21 3.92 4.30
CA LYS A 57 27.56 4.90 5.18
C LYS A 57 26.46 4.22 5.97
N ASP A 58 26.39 4.52 7.26
CA ASP A 58 25.42 3.94 8.19
C ASP A 58 24.59 5.02 8.91
N PRO A 59 23.77 5.82 8.20
CA PRO A 59 22.86 6.76 8.82
C PRO A 59 21.88 6.05 9.78
N ALA A 60 21.18 6.81 10.63
CA ALA A 60 20.38 6.29 11.73
C ALA A 60 19.38 5.20 11.31
N HIS A 61 18.72 5.36 10.16
CA HIS A 61 17.80 4.36 9.63
C HIS A 61 18.48 3.03 9.24
N ILE A 62 19.68 3.09 8.67
CA ILE A 62 20.49 1.90 8.34
C ILE A 62 20.95 1.20 9.63
N GLN A 63 21.32 1.95 10.68
CA GLN A 63 21.64 1.39 11.98
C GLN A 63 20.44 0.68 12.60
N LEU A 64 19.25 1.26 12.49
CA LEU A 64 18.00 0.65 12.97
C LEU A 64 17.67 -0.64 12.22
N ILE A 65 17.81 -0.67 10.88
CA ILE A 65 17.59 -1.88 10.08
C ILE A 65 18.61 -2.96 10.47
N ALA A 66 19.89 -2.62 10.55
CA ALA A 66 20.96 -3.58 10.91
C ALA A 66 20.68 -4.23 12.28
N LYS A 67 20.30 -3.44 13.29
CA LYS A 67 19.93 -3.95 14.61
C LYS A 67 18.79 -4.98 14.54
N ASN A 68 17.76 -4.75 13.72
CA ASN A 68 16.65 -5.70 13.58
C ASN A 68 17.05 -6.93 12.75
N LEU A 69 17.95 -6.80 11.77
CA LEU A 69 18.53 -7.94 11.05
C LEU A 69 19.40 -8.82 11.94
N GLU A 70 20.18 -8.22 12.84
CA GLU A 70 20.97 -8.93 13.85
C GLU A 70 20.06 -9.65 14.86
N ALA A 71 18.94 -9.03 15.29
CA ALA A 71 17.94 -9.66 16.15
C ALA A 71 17.24 -10.85 15.43
N LEU A 72 16.98 -10.72 14.13
CA LEU A 72 16.41 -11.79 13.32
C LEU A 72 17.42 -12.94 13.14
N GLU A 73 18.69 -12.65 12.91
CA GLU A 73 19.74 -13.70 12.82
C GLU A 73 19.80 -14.51 14.12
N LYS A 74 19.70 -13.86 15.27
CA LYS A 74 19.71 -14.52 16.61
C LYS A 74 18.40 -15.23 16.94
N GLY A 75 17.35 -15.08 16.14
CA GLY A 75 16.03 -15.65 16.40
C GLY A 75 15.23 -14.93 17.48
N GLU A 76 15.60 -13.70 17.86
CA GLU A 76 14.83 -12.85 18.76
C GLU A 76 13.53 -12.36 18.09
N ILE A 77 13.55 -12.21 16.78
CA ILE A 77 12.38 -11.99 15.91
C ILE A 77 12.47 -12.94 14.70
N ASN A 78 11.33 -13.34 14.15
CA ASN A 78 11.29 -14.24 12.99
C ASN A 78 10.65 -13.61 11.74
N ARG A 79 10.00 -12.47 11.89
CA ARG A 79 9.30 -11.73 10.82
C ARG A 79 9.71 -10.27 10.86
N LEU A 80 10.26 -9.79 9.74
CA LEU A 80 10.71 -8.41 9.60
C LEU A 80 10.18 -7.82 8.30
N ALA A 81 9.48 -6.70 8.38
CA ALA A 81 9.06 -5.91 7.24
C ALA A 81 9.76 -4.54 7.27
N VAL A 82 10.37 -4.13 6.17
CA VAL A 82 11.09 -2.85 6.05
C VAL A 82 10.54 -2.09 4.85
N PHE A 83 9.88 -0.97 5.13
CA PHE A 83 9.35 -0.06 4.13
C PHE A 83 10.13 1.24 4.18
N MET A 84 10.66 1.65 3.05
CA MET A 84 11.41 2.91 2.98
C MET A 84 11.60 3.36 1.52
N PRO A 85 11.91 4.66 1.31
CA PRO A 85 12.03 5.23 -0.02
C PRO A 85 13.08 4.55 -0.90
N PRO A 86 12.96 4.68 -2.23
CA PRO A 86 14.01 4.25 -3.15
C PRO A 86 15.32 4.97 -2.86
N ARG A 87 16.45 4.31 -3.17
CA ARG A 87 17.82 4.86 -3.04
C ARG A 87 18.29 5.22 -1.62
N HIS A 88 17.61 4.76 -0.57
CA HIS A 88 18.03 4.98 0.81
C HIS A 88 18.84 3.82 1.41
N GLY A 89 19.35 2.89 0.59
CA GLY A 89 20.31 1.86 1.03
C GLY A 89 19.73 0.53 1.47
N LYS A 90 18.37 0.32 1.40
CA LYS A 90 17.71 -0.89 1.88
C LYS A 90 18.27 -2.18 1.28
N SER A 91 18.29 -2.29 -0.05
CA SER A 91 18.69 -3.54 -0.74
C SER A 91 20.16 -3.87 -0.56
N MET A 92 21.07 -2.86 -0.50
CA MET A 92 22.48 -3.09 -0.27
C MET A 92 22.75 -3.74 1.09
N LEU A 93 22.06 -3.27 2.15
CA LEU A 93 22.19 -3.87 3.47
C LEU A 93 21.49 -5.23 3.57
N CYS A 94 20.20 -5.30 3.16
CA CYS A 94 19.35 -6.45 3.41
C CYS A 94 19.55 -7.60 2.40
N SER A 95 19.91 -7.26 1.14
CA SER A 95 19.96 -8.22 0.03
C SER A 95 21.37 -8.53 -0.49
N GLU A 96 22.39 -7.76 -0.05
CA GLU A 96 23.79 -8.01 -0.41
C GLU A 96 24.64 -8.36 0.81
N PHE A 97 24.72 -7.48 1.84
CA PHE A 97 25.57 -7.74 3.01
C PHE A 97 24.97 -8.75 3.97
N PHE A 98 23.70 -8.63 4.29
CA PHE A 98 23.06 -9.47 5.29
C PHE A 98 23.07 -10.97 4.92
N PRO A 99 22.69 -11.42 3.70
CA PRO A 99 22.72 -12.84 3.37
C PRO A 99 24.12 -13.43 3.38
N ALA A 100 25.17 -12.68 3.02
CA ALA A 100 26.55 -13.15 3.13
C ALA A 100 26.99 -13.28 4.59
N TRP A 101 26.71 -12.27 5.41
CA TRP A 101 26.99 -12.26 6.84
C TRP A 101 26.21 -13.35 7.59
N TYR A 102 24.94 -13.56 7.20
CA TYR A 102 24.10 -14.63 7.75
C TYR A 102 24.69 -16.01 7.48
N LEU A 103 25.09 -16.30 6.23
CA LEU A 103 25.76 -17.55 5.88
C LEU A 103 27.15 -17.68 6.50
N GLY A 104 27.82 -16.59 6.79
CA GLY A 104 29.06 -16.57 7.54
C GLY A 104 28.89 -17.07 8.97
N ASN A 105 27.81 -16.69 9.64
CA ASN A 105 27.46 -17.11 10.99
C ASN A 105 26.75 -18.47 11.01
N ASN A 106 25.95 -18.80 9.98
CA ASN A 106 25.12 -20.00 9.86
C ASN A 106 25.44 -20.78 8.56
N PRO A 107 26.65 -21.36 8.41
CA PRO A 107 27.14 -21.82 7.11
C PRO A 107 26.49 -23.12 6.60
N ASN A 108 25.62 -23.75 7.37
CA ASN A 108 24.82 -24.93 7.02
C ASN A 108 23.36 -24.62 6.73
N GLU A 109 22.94 -23.34 6.84
CA GLU A 109 21.56 -22.96 6.65
C GLU A 109 21.23 -22.58 5.18
N PHE A 110 19.95 -22.53 4.87
CA PHE A 110 19.44 -22.31 3.52
C PHE A 110 18.81 -20.93 3.41
N VAL A 111 19.29 -20.13 2.47
CA VAL A 111 18.77 -18.80 2.15
C VAL A 111 18.08 -18.84 0.79
N ILE A 112 16.86 -18.35 0.73
CA ILE A 112 16.14 -18.07 -0.52
C ILE A 112 15.96 -16.56 -0.60
N GLN A 113 16.40 -15.95 -1.69
CA GLN A 113 16.20 -14.54 -1.95
C GLN A 113 15.41 -14.34 -3.24
N SER A 114 14.32 -13.55 -3.14
CA SER A 114 13.41 -13.27 -4.25
C SER A 114 13.31 -11.76 -4.49
N THR A 115 13.16 -11.39 -5.76
CA THR A 115 12.83 -10.03 -6.22
C THR A 115 11.94 -10.12 -7.45
N TYR A 116 11.37 -9.01 -7.95
CA TYR A 116 10.39 -9.01 -9.04
C TYR A 116 10.83 -9.74 -10.31
N ALA A 117 12.13 -9.80 -10.63
CA ALA A 117 12.65 -10.44 -11.82
C ALA A 117 13.80 -11.39 -11.53
N GLN A 118 13.89 -12.50 -12.29
CA GLN A 118 14.97 -13.47 -12.16
C GLN A 118 16.35 -12.86 -12.43
N GLU A 119 16.44 -11.94 -13.39
CA GLU A 119 17.71 -11.28 -13.74
C GLU A 119 18.28 -10.47 -12.57
N LEU A 120 17.41 -9.69 -11.90
CA LEU A 120 17.80 -8.95 -10.70
C LEU A 120 18.14 -9.86 -9.52
N ALA A 121 17.41 -10.97 -9.35
CA ALA A 121 17.74 -11.98 -8.35
C ALA A 121 19.13 -12.59 -8.61
N ASP A 122 19.46 -12.88 -9.87
CA ASP A 122 20.77 -13.40 -10.28
C ASP A 122 21.90 -12.38 -10.00
N ASP A 123 21.62 -11.08 -10.14
CA ASP A 123 22.59 -10.02 -9.81
C ASP A 123 22.88 -9.96 -8.32
N PHE A 124 21.86 -10.04 -7.47
CA PHE A 124 22.06 -10.17 -6.03
C PHE A 124 22.82 -11.46 -5.68
N GLY A 125 22.44 -12.58 -6.28
CA GLY A 125 23.15 -13.85 -6.07
C GLY A 125 24.62 -13.79 -6.46
N ARG A 126 24.94 -13.09 -7.56
CA ARG A 126 26.32 -12.86 -8.00
C ARG A 126 27.11 -12.02 -6.98
N LYS A 127 26.49 -10.97 -6.44
CA LYS A 127 27.12 -10.11 -5.42
C LYS A 127 27.38 -10.87 -4.12
N VAL A 128 26.38 -11.59 -3.60
CA VAL A 128 26.52 -12.40 -2.37
C VAL A 128 27.58 -13.48 -2.56
N ARG A 129 27.57 -14.20 -3.69
CA ARG A 129 28.58 -15.22 -4.02
C ARG A 129 29.99 -14.62 -4.06
N ASN A 130 30.17 -13.51 -4.78
CA ASN A 130 31.49 -12.87 -4.91
C ASN A 130 31.98 -12.36 -3.56
N GLN A 131 31.07 -11.86 -2.71
CA GLN A 131 31.43 -11.43 -1.37
C GLN A 131 31.92 -12.60 -0.52
N ILE A 132 31.24 -13.77 -0.51
CA ILE A 132 31.69 -14.97 0.21
C ILE A 132 33.02 -15.49 -0.33
N ALA A 133 33.30 -15.31 -1.63
CA ALA A 133 34.57 -15.69 -2.23
C ALA A 133 35.71 -14.68 -1.95
N SER A 134 35.44 -13.52 -1.38
CA SER A 134 36.44 -12.47 -1.18
C SER A 134 37.38 -12.74 0.00
N SER A 135 38.60 -12.17 -0.06
CA SER A 135 39.58 -12.20 1.05
C SER A 135 39.02 -11.51 2.30
N ASP A 136 38.20 -10.46 2.15
CA ASP A 136 37.66 -9.72 3.26
C ASP A 136 36.63 -10.54 4.03
N PHE A 137 35.72 -11.23 3.33
CA PHE A 137 34.81 -12.19 3.95
C PHE A 137 35.58 -13.31 4.65
N ASN A 138 36.56 -13.93 3.97
CA ASN A 138 37.36 -15.00 4.55
C ASN A 138 38.17 -14.57 5.78
N SER A 139 38.57 -13.31 5.88
CA SER A 139 39.21 -12.76 7.07
C SER A 139 38.30 -12.76 8.30
N VAL A 140 36.96 -12.57 8.10
CA VAL A 140 35.94 -12.60 9.14
C VAL A 140 35.47 -14.03 9.44
N PHE A 141 35.25 -14.84 8.40
CA PHE A 141 34.71 -16.20 8.44
C PHE A 141 35.66 -17.20 7.78
N PRO A 142 36.86 -17.46 8.34
CA PRO A 142 37.92 -18.24 7.68
C PRO A 142 37.58 -19.71 7.44
N GLN A 143 36.52 -20.22 8.06
CA GLN A 143 36.08 -21.60 7.88
C GLN A 143 34.93 -21.72 6.89
N VAL A 144 34.40 -20.62 6.36
CA VAL A 144 33.26 -20.61 5.44
C VAL A 144 33.78 -20.30 4.05
N GLY A 145 33.46 -21.16 3.10
CA GLY A 145 33.83 -20.97 1.69
C GLY A 145 32.78 -21.54 0.76
N LEU A 146 32.92 -21.25 -0.53
CA LEU A 146 32.06 -21.83 -1.56
C LEU A 146 32.57 -23.22 -1.98
N ARG A 147 31.60 -24.11 -2.25
CA ARG A 147 31.92 -25.40 -2.92
C ARG A 147 32.30 -25.13 -4.37
N ALA A 148 33.40 -25.75 -4.81
CA ALA A 148 33.94 -25.59 -6.15
C ALA A 148 32.99 -26.09 -7.27
N ASP A 149 32.21 -27.12 -6.97
CA ASP A 149 31.27 -27.77 -7.88
C ASP A 149 29.88 -27.08 -7.93
N SER A 150 29.69 -26.03 -7.14
CA SER A 150 28.37 -25.35 -7.02
C SER A 150 28.52 -23.87 -6.69
N SER A 151 28.85 -23.04 -7.68
CA SER A 151 29.15 -21.62 -7.54
C SER A 151 28.44 -20.74 -8.57
N SER A 152 27.26 -21.17 -9.04
CA SER A 152 26.41 -20.33 -9.94
C SER A 152 25.84 -19.12 -9.21
N ALA A 153 25.61 -18.01 -9.94
CA ALA A 153 24.91 -16.84 -9.39
C ALA A 153 23.48 -17.16 -8.93
N LYS A 154 22.79 -18.05 -9.64
CA LYS A 154 21.43 -18.48 -9.28
C LYS A 154 21.38 -19.37 -8.04
N ARG A 155 22.42 -20.17 -7.83
CA ARG A 155 22.51 -21.09 -6.71
C ARG A 155 23.94 -21.46 -6.43
N PHE A 156 24.33 -21.40 -5.17
CA PHE A 156 25.62 -21.86 -4.71
C PHE A 156 25.51 -22.52 -3.33
N HIS A 157 26.52 -23.33 -2.98
CA HIS A 157 26.59 -24.00 -1.70
C HIS A 157 27.85 -23.56 -0.95
N THR A 158 27.72 -23.50 0.37
CA THR A 158 28.88 -23.41 1.26
C THR A 158 29.54 -24.76 1.41
N MET A 159 30.77 -24.79 1.86
CA MET A 159 31.51 -26.03 2.16
C MET A 159 30.83 -26.86 3.27
N GLN A 160 30.07 -26.23 4.14
CA GLN A 160 29.31 -26.82 5.25
C GLN A 160 27.92 -27.34 4.82
N GLY A 161 27.55 -27.18 3.55
CA GLY A 161 26.27 -27.64 3.01
C GLY A 161 25.12 -26.63 3.04
N GLY A 162 25.35 -25.42 3.53
CA GLY A 162 24.38 -24.33 3.39
C GLY A 162 24.16 -23.96 1.92
N THR A 163 23.06 -23.32 1.63
CA THR A 163 22.67 -23.00 0.27
C THR A 163 22.14 -21.56 0.17
N TYR A 164 22.53 -20.85 -0.87
CA TYR A 164 21.86 -19.64 -1.32
C TYR A 164 21.15 -19.90 -2.66
N SER A 165 19.92 -19.43 -2.79
CA SER A 165 19.13 -19.56 -4.02
C SER A 165 18.47 -18.23 -4.38
N ALA A 166 18.76 -17.70 -5.58
CA ALA A 166 18.15 -16.52 -6.15
C ALA A 166 16.97 -16.89 -7.05
N VAL A 167 15.80 -16.25 -6.85
CA VAL A 167 14.56 -16.59 -7.57
C VAL A 167 13.78 -15.32 -7.88
N GLY A 168 13.27 -15.21 -9.10
CA GLY A 168 12.26 -14.17 -9.42
C GLY A 168 10.93 -14.48 -8.72
N ALA A 169 10.21 -13.44 -8.29
CA ALA A 169 8.88 -13.58 -7.73
C ALA A 169 7.93 -14.23 -8.75
N GLY A 170 7.05 -15.14 -8.29
CA GLY A 170 6.29 -16.01 -9.18
C GLY A 170 7.04 -17.24 -9.69
N GLY A 171 8.37 -17.28 -9.52
CA GLY A 171 9.20 -18.39 -9.97
C GLY A 171 9.07 -19.68 -9.11
N ALA A 172 9.47 -20.82 -9.68
CA ALA A 172 9.43 -22.10 -9.01
C ALA A 172 10.57 -22.22 -7.97
N ILE A 173 10.21 -22.52 -6.72
CA ILE A 173 11.16 -22.80 -5.61
C ILE A 173 11.07 -24.27 -5.17
N THR A 174 10.50 -25.14 -5.99
CA THR A 174 10.24 -26.53 -5.62
C THR A 174 11.53 -27.29 -5.23
N GLY A 175 11.43 -28.13 -4.20
CA GLY A 175 12.56 -28.96 -3.73
C GLY A 175 13.64 -28.22 -2.93
N ARG A 176 13.39 -26.95 -2.50
CA ARG A 176 14.31 -26.14 -1.70
C ARG A 176 13.69 -25.81 -0.34
N GLY A 177 14.47 -25.89 0.72
CA GLY A 177 14.09 -25.41 2.04
C GLY A 177 14.65 -24.00 2.29
N ALA A 178 14.11 -23.27 3.26
CA ALA A 178 14.60 -21.97 3.68
C ALA A 178 14.62 -21.84 5.20
N HIS A 179 15.76 -21.53 5.76
CA HIS A 179 15.89 -21.00 7.11
C HIS A 179 15.74 -19.48 7.12
N LEU A 180 16.06 -18.86 5.98
CA LEU A 180 15.90 -17.45 5.75
C LEU A 180 15.29 -17.21 4.35
N LEU A 181 14.14 -16.57 4.30
CA LEU A 181 13.48 -16.10 3.07
C LEU A 181 13.56 -14.58 3.03
N ILE A 182 14.17 -14.03 1.99
CA ILE A 182 14.26 -12.59 1.73
C ILE A 182 13.43 -12.28 0.48
N ILE A 183 12.50 -11.35 0.59
CA ILE A 183 11.70 -10.84 -0.52
C ILE A 183 11.99 -9.34 -0.64
N ASP A 184 12.68 -8.94 -1.71
CA ASP A 184 13.11 -7.55 -1.94
C ASP A 184 12.44 -6.99 -3.21
N ASP A 185 11.64 -5.94 -3.02
CA ASP A 185 10.88 -5.26 -4.08
C ASP A 185 10.24 -6.26 -5.07
N PRO A 186 9.21 -7.05 -4.64
CA PRO A 186 8.66 -8.14 -5.45
C PRO A 186 7.76 -7.67 -6.60
N ILE A 187 7.50 -6.37 -6.73
CA ILE A 187 6.71 -5.72 -7.79
C ILE A 187 7.64 -4.82 -8.61
N LYS A 188 7.57 -4.92 -9.93
CA LYS A 188 8.45 -4.21 -10.86
C LYS A 188 8.21 -2.70 -10.86
N GLY A 189 6.95 -2.28 -10.75
CA GLY A 189 6.58 -0.88 -10.83
C GLY A 189 5.08 -0.66 -10.79
N ARG A 190 4.65 0.55 -11.16
CA ARG A 190 3.27 1.01 -11.02
C ARG A 190 2.25 0.14 -11.77
N GLU A 191 2.52 -0.21 -13.01
CA GLU A 191 1.60 -1.01 -13.85
C GLU A 191 1.28 -2.36 -13.19
N ASP A 192 2.30 -3.08 -12.70
CA ASP A 192 2.12 -4.34 -12.00
C ASP A 192 1.40 -4.14 -10.64
N ALA A 193 1.71 -3.05 -9.95
CA ALA A 193 1.11 -2.73 -8.65
C ALA A 193 -0.39 -2.37 -8.75
N GLU A 194 -0.82 -1.70 -9.82
CA GLU A 194 -2.22 -1.37 -10.09
C GLU A 194 -3.03 -2.60 -10.57
N SER A 195 -2.36 -3.61 -11.13
CA SER A 195 -3.02 -4.83 -11.60
C SER A 195 -3.43 -5.73 -10.41
N GLU A 196 -4.74 -5.86 -10.17
CA GLU A 196 -5.28 -6.78 -9.14
C GLU A 196 -4.80 -8.23 -9.40
N THR A 197 -4.75 -8.65 -10.66
CA THR A 197 -4.30 -9.99 -11.04
C THR A 197 -2.85 -10.22 -10.65
N GLN A 198 -1.97 -9.25 -10.88
CA GLN A 198 -0.56 -9.37 -10.51
C GLN A 198 -0.40 -9.40 -8.98
N ARG A 199 -1.09 -8.53 -8.24
CA ARG A 199 -1.06 -8.54 -6.77
C ARG A 199 -1.54 -9.86 -6.21
N ARG A 200 -2.69 -10.37 -6.70
CA ARG A 200 -3.25 -11.67 -6.29
C ARG A 200 -2.28 -12.83 -6.60
N ASN A 201 -1.71 -12.88 -7.79
CA ASN A 201 -0.75 -13.91 -8.18
C ASN A 201 0.49 -13.90 -7.28
N LEU A 202 0.98 -12.72 -6.90
CA LEU A 202 2.12 -12.57 -5.98
C LEU A 202 1.79 -13.07 -4.58
N VAL A 203 0.61 -12.77 -4.06
CA VAL A 203 0.11 -13.25 -2.77
C VAL A 203 -0.06 -14.78 -2.78
N GLU A 204 -0.65 -15.33 -3.83
CA GLU A 204 -0.79 -16.78 -4.00
C GLU A 204 0.56 -17.47 -4.09
N TRP A 205 1.50 -16.92 -4.83
CA TRP A 205 2.86 -17.43 -4.89
C TRP A 205 3.52 -17.39 -3.50
N TYR A 206 3.37 -16.29 -2.77
CA TYR A 206 3.90 -16.21 -1.41
C TYR A 206 3.32 -17.31 -0.52
N LYS A 207 2.00 -17.48 -0.48
CA LYS A 207 1.30 -18.45 0.36
C LYS A 207 1.60 -19.90 -0.04
N SER A 208 1.50 -20.21 -1.32
CA SER A 208 1.54 -21.60 -1.81
C SER A 208 2.94 -22.09 -2.16
N VAL A 209 3.87 -21.21 -2.51
CA VAL A 209 5.21 -21.55 -2.99
C VAL A 209 6.30 -21.11 -2.03
N ALA A 210 6.39 -19.79 -1.71
CA ALA A 210 7.52 -19.27 -0.96
C ALA A 210 7.47 -19.63 0.54
N TYR A 211 6.34 -19.35 1.18
CA TYR A 211 6.14 -19.60 2.60
C TYR A 211 6.23 -21.09 2.96
N THR A 212 5.72 -21.96 2.09
CA THR A 212 5.78 -23.42 2.28
C THR A 212 7.20 -24.00 2.24
N ARG A 213 8.20 -23.21 1.90
CA ARG A 213 9.63 -23.60 1.93
C ARG A 213 10.28 -23.39 3.28
N LEU A 214 9.65 -22.64 4.18
CA LEU A 214 10.23 -22.36 5.48
C LEU A 214 10.44 -23.65 6.29
N GLN A 215 11.65 -23.78 6.83
CA GLN A 215 11.97 -24.78 7.83
C GLN A 215 11.37 -24.39 9.20
N PRO A 216 11.19 -25.31 10.14
CA PRO A 216 10.78 -24.96 11.50
C PRO A 216 11.69 -23.85 12.09
N GLY A 217 11.09 -22.78 12.58
CA GLY A 217 11.84 -21.58 13.04
C GLY A 217 12.38 -20.68 11.93
N GLY A 218 12.03 -20.95 10.67
CA GLY A 218 12.46 -20.16 9.53
C GLY A 218 12.02 -18.71 9.59
N LYS A 219 12.87 -17.83 9.10
CA LYS A 219 12.79 -16.38 9.21
C LYS A 219 12.36 -15.78 7.87
N VAL A 220 11.58 -14.70 7.91
CA VAL A 220 11.13 -13.98 6.69
C VAL A 220 11.46 -12.51 6.82
N ILE A 221 12.04 -11.96 5.76
CA ILE A 221 12.24 -10.52 5.59
C ILE A 221 11.50 -10.08 4.33
N ILE A 222 10.66 -9.06 4.45
CA ILE A 222 10.05 -8.36 3.32
C ILE A 222 10.61 -6.94 3.29
N ILE A 223 11.27 -6.61 2.20
CA ILE A 223 11.83 -5.28 1.98
C ILE A 223 11.15 -4.74 0.75
N GLN A 224 10.45 -3.63 0.86
CA GLN A 224 9.83 -3.03 -0.32
C GLN A 224 9.60 -1.53 -0.19
N THR A 225 9.42 -0.92 -1.35
CA THR A 225 8.79 0.37 -1.50
C THR A 225 7.29 0.12 -1.66
N ARG A 226 6.43 0.83 -0.91
CA ARG A 226 4.99 0.62 -0.97
C ARG A 226 4.42 1.24 -2.25
N TRP A 227 3.82 0.43 -3.11
CA TRP A 227 3.22 0.88 -4.37
C TRP A 227 1.71 0.98 -4.31
N HIS A 228 1.08 0.08 -3.55
CA HIS A 228 -0.37 -0.05 -3.45
C HIS A 228 -0.74 -0.47 -2.02
N GLN A 229 -1.94 -0.06 -1.56
CA GLN A 229 -2.43 -0.45 -0.24
C GLN A 229 -2.49 -1.97 -0.07
N ASP A 230 -2.98 -2.67 -1.10
CA ASP A 230 -3.11 -4.13 -1.15
C ASP A 230 -1.90 -4.79 -1.86
N ASP A 231 -0.70 -4.23 -1.72
CA ASP A 231 0.52 -4.92 -2.13
C ASP A 231 0.82 -6.13 -1.22
N LEU A 232 1.84 -6.93 -1.54
CA LEU A 232 2.17 -8.13 -0.77
C LEU A 232 2.30 -7.84 0.73
N ALA A 233 2.97 -6.75 1.10
CA ALA A 233 3.15 -6.39 2.50
C ALA A 233 1.84 -5.97 3.16
N GLY A 234 1.02 -5.15 2.48
CA GLY A 234 -0.31 -4.75 2.98
C GLY A 234 -1.19 -5.96 3.24
N HIS A 235 -1.25 -6.89 2.29
CA HIS A 235 -2.00 -8.13 2.44
C HIS A 235 -1.50 -8.99 3.63
N ILE A 236 -0.18 -9.22 3.73
CA ILE A 236 0.39 -10.02 4.81
C ILE A 236 0.14 -9.38 6.17
N LEU A 237 0.36 -8.06 6.30
CA LEU A 237 0.19 -7.36 7.58
C LEU A 237 -1.28 -7.28 8.02
N SER A 238 -2.24 -7.28 7.09
CA SER A 238 -3.67 -7.28 7.41
C SER A 238 -4.22 -8.67 7.77
N GLU A 239 -3.71 -9.73 7.15
CA GLU A 239 -4.26 -11.09 7.31
C GLU A 239 -3.42 -12.02 8.21
N SER A 240 -2.12 -11.72 8.39
CA SER A 240 -1.23 -12.59 9.16
C SER A 240 -1.51 -12.49 10.66
N LYS A 241 -1.54 -13.67 11.31
CA LYS A 241 -1.58 -13.79 12.78
C LYS A 241 -0.18 -13.85 13.39
N GLU A 242 0.87 -13.76 12.58
CA GLU A 242 2.26 -13.80 13.02
C GLU A 242 2.69 -12.41 13.51
N ASP A 243 3.60 -12.38 14.49
CA ASP A 243 4.15 -11.14 15.04
C ASP A 243 5.23 -10.56 14.10
N TRP A 244 4.84 -9.59 13.28
CA TRP A 244 5.74 -8.90 12.38
C TRP A 244 6.37 -7.66 13.02
N LYS A 245 7.68 -7.63 13.07
CA LYS A 245 8.40 -6.39 13.33
C LYS A 245 8.37 -5.53 12.08
N VAL A 246 7.65 -4.41 12.14
CA VAL A 246 7.53 -3.48 11.02
C VAL A 246 8.41 -2.25 11.25
N LEU A 247 9.23 -1.93 10.26
CA LEU A 247 10.00 -0.69 10.16
C LEU A 247 9.41 0.13 9.01
N ASP A 248 8.56 1.07 9.34
CA ASP A 248 8.00 2.03 8.40
C ASP A 248 8.81 3.33 8.48
N LEU A 249 9.56 3.64 7.42
CA LEU A 249 10.58 4.68 7.38
C LEU A 249 10.27 5.67 6.25
N PRO A 250 9.41 6.67 6.49
CA PRO A 250 9.08 7.68 5.48
C PRO A 250 10.27 8.59 5.19
N ALA A 251 10.32 9.15 3.97
CA ALA A 251 11.36 10.11 3.55
C ALA A 251 11.42 11.37 4.43
N ILE A 252 10.24 11.81 4.90
CA ILE A 252 10.09 12.92 5.86
C ILE A 252 9.20 12.42 7.01
N ASP A 253 9.68 12.52 8.23
CA ASP A 253 8.94 12.12 9.42
C ASP A 253 7.85 13.14 9.79
N ASN A 254 7.00 12.80 10.78
CA ASN A 254 5.91 13.66 11.26
C ASN A 254 6.39 14.99 11.91
N LYS A 255 7.70 15.12 12.15
CA LYS A 255 8.33 16.35 12.67
C LYS A 255 8.96 17.18 11.56
N GLY A 256 8.89 16.72 10.31
CA GLY A 256 9.46 17.38 9.15
C GLY A 256 10.96 17.14 8.94
N ASN A 257 11.55 16.11 9.58
CA ASN A 257 12.95 15.75 9.40
C ASN A 257 13.10 14.75 8.25
N ALA A 258 14.12 14.96 7.41
CA ALA A 258 14.48 13.99 6.37
C ALA A 258 15.07 12.71 6.98
N LEU A 259 14.74 11.55 6.40
CA LEU A 259 15.24 10.24 6.83
C LEU A 259 16.77 10.12 6.70
N TRP A 260 17.34 10.75 5.67
CA TRP A 260 18.77 10.77 5.43
C TRP A 260 19.25 12.17 4.97
N PRO A 261 19.33 13.14 5.91
CA PRO A 261 19.61 14.54 5.57
C PRO A 261 20.95 14.78 4.87
N GLU A 262 21.97 13.92 5.14
CA GLU A 262 23.28 14.03 4.49
C GLU A 262 23.30 13.61 3.01
N ALA A 263 22.28 12.87 2.56
CA ALA A 263 22.16 12.43 1.17
C ALA A 263 21.00 13.12 0.44
N TYR A 264 19.91 13.40 1.16
CA TYR A 264 18.71 14.03 0.64
C TYR A 264 18.28 15.14 1.62
N SER A 265 18.59 16.39 1.28
CA SER A 265 18.11 17.53 2.03
C SER A 265 16.57 17.64 1.91
N LYS A 266 15.94 18.41 2.78
CA LYS A 266 14.49 18.65 2.69
C LYS A 266 14.12 19.32 1.35
N GLU A 267 14.96 20.24 0.88
CA GLU A 267 14.80 20.93 -0.41
C GLU A 267 14.88 19.95 -1.59
N ASP A 268 15.76 18.96 -1.52
CA ASP A 268 15.86 17.92 -2.57
C ASP A 268 14.64 17.02 -2.55
N LEU A 269 14.14 16.66 -1.37
CA LEU A 269 12.92 15.87 -1.22
C LEU A 269 11.67 16.59 -1.72
N GLU A 270 11.56 17.91 -1.50
CA GLU A 270 10.44 18.71 -2.05
C GLU A 270 10.51 18.77 -3.59
N LYS A 271 11.68 18.97 -4.18
CA LYS A 271 11.85 18.90 -5.64
C LYS A 271 11.45 17.53 -6.22
N ILE A 272 11.83 16.45 -5.53
CA ILE A 272 11.41 15.10 -5.91
C ILE A 272 9.89 15.00 -5.86
N LYS A 273 9.26 15.47 -4.78
CA LYS A 273 7.80 15.47 -4.60
C LYS A 273 7.11 16.20 -5.75
N ASP A 274 7.57 17.40 -6.11
CA ASP A 274 7.03 18.19 -7.22
C ASP A 274 7.16 17.45 -8.56
N THR A 275 8.26 16.70 -8.74
CA THR A 275 8.54 15.98 -9.99
C THR A 275 7.70 14.71 -10.13
N VAL A 276 7.60 13.92 -9.05
CA VAL A 276 6.93 12.60 -9.10
C VAL A 276 5.42 12.71 -8.89
N GLY A 277 4.96 13.83 -8.35
CA GLY A 277 3.56 14.08 -8.00
C GLY A 277 3.15 13.44 -6.67
N GLN A 278 2.06 13.92 -6.11
CA GLN A 278 1.64 13.62 -4.74
C GLN A 278 1.40 12.12 -4.53
N ARG A 279 0.71 11.42 -5.45
CA ARG A 279 0.43 9.97 -5.34
C ARG A 279 1.69 9.12 -5.22
N VAL A 280 2.66 9.33 -6.13
CA VAL A 280 3.94 8.60 -6.10
C VAL A 280 4.74 8.97 -4.86
N TRP A 281 4.69 10.23 -4.45
CA TRP A 281 5.31 10.70 -3.22
C TRP A 281 4.74 9.99 -1.99
N GLN A 282 3.42 9.98 -1.80
CA GLN A 282 2.78 9.31 -0.65
C GLN A 282 3.10 7.81 -0.64
N ALA A 283 2.98 7.14 -1.78
CA ALA A 283 3.24 5.72 -1.87
C ALA A 283 4.71 5.37 -1.64
N LEU A 284 5.62 5.87 -2.48
CA LEU A 284 7.02 5.41 -2.51
C LEU A 284 7.91 6.11 -1.49
N TYR A 285 7.63 7.39 -1.19
CA TYR A 285 8.49 8.17 -0.30
C TYR A 285 7.94 8.25 1.13
N GLN A 286 6.62 8.30 1.30
CA GLN A 286 6.00 8.33 2.63
C GLN A 286 5.51 6.97 3.12
N GLN A 287 5.61 5.91 2.29
CA GLN A 287 5.18 4.53 2.56
C GLN A 287 3.67 4.42 2.87
N GLN A 288 2.89 5.40 2.43
CA GLN A 288 1.45 5.49 2.63
C GLN A 288 0.74 5.47 1.27
N PRO A 289 0.71 4.33 0.58
CA PRO A 289 -0.06 4.22 -0.64
C PRO A 289 -1.54 4.40 -0.31
N SER A 290 -2.16 5.41 -0.90
CA SER A 290 -3.59 5.63 -0.83
C SER A 290 -4.22 5.40 -2.20
N ASN A 291 -5.45 4.93 -2.21
CA ASN A 291 -6.25 4.89 -3.42
C ASN A 291 -6.76 6.30 -3.80
N ASP A 292 -6.61 7.28 -2.89
CA ASP A 292 -7.30 8.58 -2.96
C ASP A 292 -6.71 9.57 -3.98
N GLU A 293 -5.47 9.38 -4.45
CA GLU A 293 -4.89 10.30 -5.42
C GLU A 293 -4.94 9.76 -6.86
N GLY A 294 -5.81 10.32 -7.58
CA GLY A 294 -6.30 9.96 -8.91
C GLY A 294 -7.81 9.75 -8.85
N SER A 295 -8.38 9.79 -7.66
CA SER A 295 -9.81 9.87 -7.44
C SER A 295 -10.35 11.18 -8.02
N ILE A 296 -11.42 11.08 -8.76
CA ILE A 296 -12.10 12.25 -9.33
C ILE A 296 -12.83 13.00 -8.24
N ILE A 297 -13.30 12.29 -7.20
CA ILE A 297 -13.99 12.85 -6.04
C ILE A 297 -13.09 12.60 -4.82
N LYS A 298 -12.55 13.67 -4.25
CA LYS A 298 -11.70 13.57 -3.07
C LYS A 298 -12.53 13.35 -1.81
N ARG A 299 -12.02 12.52 -0.88
CA ARG A 299 -12.70 12.25 0.38
C ARG A 299 -12.95 13.53 1.20
N GLU A 300 -12.01 14.45 1.18
CA GLU A 300 -12.06 15.74 1.87
C GLU A 300 -13.12 16.71 1.35
N TRP A 301 -13.71 16.46 0.18
CA TRP A 301 -14.78 17.23 -0.39
C TRP A 301 -16.18 16.84 0.12
N TRP A 302 -16.27 15.75 0.87
CA TRP A 302 -17.50 15.33 1.50
C TRP A 302 -17.70 16.08 2.82
N ASN A 303 -18.85 16.76 2.97
CA ASN A 303 -19.23 17.40 4.21
C ASN A 303 -20.01 16.42 5.07
N ILE A 304 -19.61 16.27 6.33
CA ILE A 304 -20.41 15.51 7.31
C ILE A 304 -21.48 16.46 7.86
N TYR A 305 -22.73 16.02 7.81
CA TYR A 305 -23.84 16.79 8.40
C TYR A 305 -23.84 16.62 9.93
N ASP A 306 -23.75 17.74 10.66
CA ASP A 306 -23.58 17.76 12.11
C ASP A 306 -24.89 18.00 12.90
N GLY A 307 -26.05 17.98 12.22
CA GLY A 307 -27.34 18.19 12.87
C GLY A 307 -27.84 16.95 13.61
N ASP A 308 -28.45 17.14 14.78
CA ASP A 308 -29.05 16.08 15.60
C ASP A 308 -30.19 15.28 14.91
N LYS A 309 -30.74 15.81 13.83
CA LYS A 309 -31.85 15.21 13.07
C LYS A 309 -31.66 15.46 11.59
N ILE A 310 -32.17 14.55 10.76
CA ILE A 310 -32.25 14.73 9.32
C ILE A 310 -32.93 16.08 9.00
N PRO A 311 -32.32 16.93 8.13
CA PRO A 311 -32.90 18.23 7.81
C PRO A 311 -34.22 18.06 7.05
N THR A 312 -35.01 19.14 7.01
CA THR A 312 -36.22 19.16 6.18
C THR A 312 -35.83 19.06 4.71
N LEU A 313 -36.35 18.02 4.05
CA LEU A 313 -36.02 17.70 2.67
C LEU A 313 -37.05 18.30 1.71
N SER A 314 -36.62 18.96 0.66
CA SER A 314 -37.48 19.48 -0.42
C SER A 314 -37.70 18.43 -1.52
N TYR A 315 -36.76 17.50 -1.67
CA TYR A 315 -36.79 16.45 -2.69
C TYR A 315 -36.00 15.23 -2.23
N VAL A 316 -36.47 14.03 -2.57
CA VAL A 316 -35.80 12.77 -2.26
C VAL A 316 -35.70 11.92 -3.52
N VAL A 317 -34.51 11.37 -3.79
CA VAL A 317 -34.26 10.45 -4.91
C VAL A 317 -33.52 9.22 -4.44
N GLN A 318 -33.94 8.06 -4.92
CA GLN A 318 -33.20 6.81 -4.77
C GLN A 318 -32.60 6.40 -6.11
N SER A 319 -31.39 5.83 -6.07
CA SER A 319 -30.66 5.41 -7.25
C SER A 319 -30.14 4.00 -7.07
N TYR A 320 -30.42 3.14 -8.04
CA TYR A 320 -30.10 1.71 -8.01
C TYR A 320 -29.16 1.31 -9.13
N ASP A 321 -28.10 0.56 -8.80
CA ASP A 321 -27.36 -0.32 -9.71
C ASP A 321 -27.65 -1.77 -9.31
N THR A 322 -28.05 -2.62 -10.29
CA THR A 322 -28.61 -3.93 -9.97
C THR A 322 -27.85 -5.08 -10.64
N ALA A 323 -27.57 -6.13 -9.86
CA ALA A 323 -27.07 -7.42 -10.33
C ALA A 323 -27.91 -8.57 -9.70
N PHE A 324 -28.05 -9.69 -10.43
CA PHE A 324 -28.84 -10.83 -9.98
C PHE A 324 -27.97 -12.05 -9.77
N SER A 325 -27.19 -12.13 -8.70
CA SER A 325 -26.48 -13.36 -8.38
C SER A 325 -25.90 -13.34 -6.98
N THR A 326 -26.01 -14.47 -6.29
CA THR A 326 -25.37 -14.72 -4.99
C THR A 326 -23.97 -15.34 -5.09
N LYS A 327 -23.49 -15.64 -6.30
CA LYS A 327 -22.15 -16.23 -6.48
C LYS A 327 -21.07 -15.25 -6.02
N ALA A 328 -20.02 -15.78 -5.39
CA ALA A 328 -18.90 -14.97 -4.88
C ALA A 328 -18.18 -14.14 -5.97
N SER A 329 -18.32 -14.52 -7.25
CA SER A 329 -17.79 -13.84 -8.43
C SER A 329 -18.79 -12.88 -9.11
N ALA A 330 -19.98 -12.67 -8.53
CA ALA A 330 -21.01 -11.82 -9.11
C ALA A 330 -20.91 -10.40 -8.57
N ASP A 331 -21.39 -9.44 -9.37
CA ASP A 331 -21.49 -8.04 -9.00
C ASP A 331 -22.52 -7.84 -7.87
N PHE A 332 -22.39 -6.73 -7.17
CA PHE A 332 -23.32 -6.34 -6.11
C PHE A 332 -24.52 -5.61 -6.69
N SER A 333 -25.65 -5.68 -5.97
CA SER A 333 -26.70 -4.68 -6.10
C SER A 333 -26.46 -3.59 -5.07
N ALA A 334 -26.55 -2.33 -5.49
CA ALA A 334 -26.35 -1.17 -4.65
C ALA A 334 -27.50 -0.18 -4.77
N CYS A 335 -27.77 0.55 -3.70
CA CYS A 335 -28.70 1.67 -3.67
C CYS A 335 -28.15 2.79 -2.83
N THR A 336 -28.40 4.04 -3.27
CA THR A 336 -28.20 5.24 -2.45
C THR A 336 -29.46 6.08 -2.43
N THR A 337 -29.80 6.63 -1.26
CA THR A 337 -30.93 7.53 -1.04
C THR A 337 -30.41 8.93 -0.76
N TRP A 338 -30.85 9.89 -1.53
CA TRP A 338 -30.39 11.27 -1.47
C TRP A 338 -31.54 12.24 -1.20
N GLY A 339 -31.29 13.22 -0.35
CA GLY A 339 -32.21 14.34 -0.11
C GLY A 339 -31.63 15.66 -0.62
N VAL A 340 -32.51 16.61 -0.95
CA VAL A 340 -32.17 18.01 -1.19
C VAL A 340 -32.68 18.81 -0.02
N PHE A 341 -31.82 19.66 0.56
CA PHE A 341 -32.15 20.44 1.75
C PHE A 341 -31.56 21.86 1.64
N ASN A 342 -32.04 22.78 2.46
CA ASN A 342 -31.46 24.11 2.56
C ASN A 342 -30.33 24.11 3.61
N ALA A 343 -29.10 24.21 3.14
CA ALA A 343 -27.91 24.44 3.95
C ALA A 343 -27.71 25.96 4.16
N ARG A 344 -26.73 26.33 4.99
CA ARG A 344 -26.32 27.73 5.20
C ARG A 344 -24.82 27.85 5.09
N ASP A 345 -24.36 28.92 4.41
CA ASP A 345 -22.94 29.22 4.34
C ASP A 345 -22.43 29.90 5.64
N GLU A 346 -21.13 30.22 5.69
CA GLU A 346 -20.52 30.93 6.82
C GLU A 346 -21.13 32.30 7.11
N SER A 347 -21.73 32.91 6.09
CA SER A 347 -22.46 34.19 6.20
C SER A 347 -23.93 34.00 6.52
N ASN A 348 -24.37 32.79 6.86
CA ASN A 348 -25.75 32.39 7.18
C ASN A 348 -26.74 32.56 5.98
N ARG A 349 -26.24 32.64 4.75
CA ARG A 349 -27.08 32.66 3.54
C ARG A 349 -27.55 31.24 3.21
N PRO A 350 -28.86 31.06 2.91
CA PRO A 350 -29.36 29.73 2.56
C PRO A 350 -28.94 29.35 1.13
N TYR A 351 -28.61 28.08 0.92
CA TYR A 351 -28.42 27.51 -0.40
C TYR A 351 -28.93 26.08 -0.44
N ALA A 352 -29.27 25.56 -1.62
CA ALA A 352 -29.76 24.20 -1.77
C ALA A 352 -28.58 23.23 -1.96
N ALA A 353 -28.51 22.22 -1.11
CA ALA A 353 -27.46 21.21 -1.10
C ALA A 353 -28.05 19.79 -1.15
N ALA A 354 -27.24 18.82 -1.58
CA ALA A 354 -27.57 17.39 -1.59
C ALA A 354 -27.03 16.71 -0.33
N ILE A 355 -27.81 15.82 0.26
CA ILE A 355 -27.39 15.01 1.41
C ILE A 355 -27.65 13.53 1.16
N LEU A 356 -26.62 12.69 1.36
CA LEU A 356 -26.77 11.25 1.36
C LEU A 356 -27.40 10.79 2.68
N LEU A 357 -28.55 10.13 2.59
CA LEU A 357 -29.39 9.73 3.72
C LEU A 357 -29.25 8.27 4.08
N ASP A 358 -28.99 7.41 3.07
CA ASP A 358 -28.84 5.96 3.24
C ASP A 358 -28.06 5.36 2.07
N ALA A 359 -27.29 4.31 2.34
CA ALA A 359 -26.58 3.55 1.34
C ALA A 359 -26.48 2.08 1.75
N TRP A 360 -26.69 1.18 0.79
CA TRP A 360 -26.45 -0.25 0.99
C TRP A 360 -25.90 -0.92 -0.26
N LYS A 361 -25.19 -2.02 -0.07
CA LYS A 361 -24.57 -2.82 -1.11
C LYS A 361 -24.57 -4.29 -0.71
N GLU A 362 -25.31 -5.11 -1.43
CA GLU A 362 -25.56 -6.50 -1.08
C GLU A 362 -25.58 -7.40 -2.31
N ARG A 363 -25.24 -8.67 -2.14
CA ARG A 363 -25.44 -9.70 -3.18
C ARG A 363 -26.79 -10.37 -2.94
N LEU A 364 -27.76 -10.06 -3.77
CA LEU A 364 -29.14 -10.48 -3.60
C LEU A 364 -29.63 -11.23 -4.84
N GLU A 365 -30.44 -12.28 -4.61
CA GLU A 365 -31.30 -12.83 -5.66
C GLU A 365 -32.47 -11.91 -5.92
N TYR A 366 -33.10 -12.06 -7.08
CA TYR A 366 -34.15 -11.14 -7.52
C TYR A 366 -35.30 -10.97 -6.52
N PRO A 367 -35.86 -12.04 -5.88
CA PRO A 367 -36.93 -11.87 -4.91
C PRO A 367 -36.53 -11.00 -3.70
N ASP A 368 -35.30 -11.18 -3.22
CA ASP A 368 -34.77 -10.44 -2.07
C ASP A 368 -34.45 -9.00 -2.45
N LEU A 369 -33.86 -8.78 -3.65
CA LEU A 369 -33.62 -7.45 -4.19
C LEU A 369 -34.92 -6.65 -4.33
N ARG A 370 -35.97 -7.28 -4.88
CA ARG A 370 -37.30 -6.65 -5.02
C ARG A 370 -37.87 -6.26 -3.64
N LYS A 371 -37.78 -7.15 -2.67
CA LYS A 371 -38.22 -6.87 -1.30
C LYS A 371 -37.44 -5.74 -0.68
N ARG A 372 -36.11 -5.77 -0.77
CA ARG A 372 -35.22 -4.73 -0.25
C ARG A 372 -35.51 -3.36 -0.86
N ALA A 373 -35.74 -3.32 -2.18
CA ALA A 373 -36.11 -2.09 -2.89
C ALA A 373 -37.49 -1.56 -2.47
N GLN A 374 -38.46 -2.45 -2.23
CA GLN A 374 -39.76 -2.06 -1.74
C GLN A 374 -39.69 -1.52 -0.30
N ASP A 375 -38.95 -2.19 0.59
CA ASP A 375 -38.73 -1.76 1.97
C ASP A 375 -38.05 -0.38 2.01
N SER A 376 -37.00 -0.15 1.20
CA SER A 376 -36.33 1.16 1.09
C SER A 376 -37.24 2.26 0.53
N TYR A 377 -38.12 1.92 -0.42
CA TYR A 377 -39.12 2.87 -0.93
C TYR A 377 -40.14 3.27 0.15
N GLU A 378 -40.61 2.31 0.94
CA GLU A 378 -41.58 2.56 2.03
C GLU A 378 -41.00 3.42 3.14
N GLU A 379 -39.72 3.21 3.45
CA GLU A 379 -38.98 3.98 4.45
C GLU A 379 -38.80 5.44 4.05
N TRP A 380 -38.27 5.68 2.86
CA TRP A 380 -37.84 7.00 2.43
C TRP A 380 -38.86 7.78 1.59
N ARG A 381 -39.85 7.11 1.02
CA ARG A 381 -40.89 7.69 0.14
C ARG A 381 -40.33 8.67 -0.89
N PRO A 382 -39.34 8.28 -1.71
CA PRO A 382 -38.67 9.17 -2.64
C PRO A 382 -39.62 9.73 -3.70
N ASN A 383 -39.37 10.94 -4.14
CA ASN A 383 -40.05 11.57 -5.26
C ASN A 383 -39.77 10.87 -6.58
N GLN A 384 -38.56 10.27 -6.71
CA GLN A 384 -38.16 9.48 -7.87
C GLN A 384 -37.25 8.32 -7.45
N VAL A 385 -37.38 7.20 -8.17
CA VAL A 385 -36.51 6.02 -8.07
C VAL A 385 -35.83 5.80 -9.41
N LEU A 386 -34.50 5.98 -9.47
CA LEU A 386 -33.68 5.79 -10.68
C LEU A 386 -33.19 4.35 -10.73
N ILE A 387 -33.44 3.65 -11.82
CA ILE A 387 -32.94 2.28 -12.03
C ILE A 387 -32.31 2.22 -13.42
N GLU A 388 -31.06 1.74 -13.50
CA GLU A 388 -30.35 1.60 -14.78
C GLU A 388 -31.02 0.52 -15.65
N GLN A 389 -31.23 0.83 -16.93
CA GLN A 389 -31.87 -0.07 -17.91
C GLN A 389 -30.86 -1.12 -18.42
N ARG A 390 -30.32 -1.95 -17.54
CA ARG A 390 -29.61 -3.17 -17.93
C ARG A 390 -30.53 -4.38 -17.82
N ALA A 391 -30.09 -5.54 -18.34
CA ALA A 391 -30.90 -6.76 -18.30
C ALA A 391 -31.41 -7.09 -16.90
N SER A 392 -30.60 -6.86 -15.87
CA SER A 392 -30.96 -7.02 -14.46
C SER A 392 -31.99 -5.98 -13.96
N GLY A 393 -31.91 -4.74 -14.40
CA GLY A 393 -32.80 -3.65 -13.95
C GLY A 393 -34.21 -3.75 -14.53
N GLN A 394 -34.41 -4.34 -15.71
CA GLN A 394 -35.71 -4.36 -16.38
C GLN A 394 -36.82 -5.01 -15.56
N SER A 395 -36.53 -6.14 -14.91
CA SER A 395 -37.51 -6.82 -14.06
C SER A 395 -37.89 -5.98 -12.84
N LEU A 396 -36.90 -5.37 -12.20
CA LEU A 396 -37.14 -4.51 -11.04
C LEU A 396 -37.94 -3.26 -11.43
N ILE A 397 -37.63 -2.61 -12.56
CA ILE A 397 -38.39 -1.47 -13.10
C ILE A 397 -39.85 -1.84 -13.29
N GLN A 398 -40.16 -3.00 -13.89
CA GLN A 398 -41.54 -3.42 -14.16
C GLN A 398 -42.30 -3.69 -12.85
N ASP A 399 -41.70 -4.41 -11.89
CA ASP A 399 -42.35 -4.75 -10.65
C ASP A 399 -42.56 -3.54 -9.75
N MET A 400 -41.57 -2.65 -9.63
CA MET A 400 -41.70 -1.42 -8.83
C MET A 400 -42.76 -0.48 -9.41
N ARG A 401 -42.84 -0.33 -10.76
CA ARG A 401 -43.89 0.45 -11.41
C ARG A 401 -45.29 -0.13 -11.17
N ARG A 402 -45.43 -1.46 -11.20
CA ARG A 402 -46.72 -2.15 -10.87
C ARG A 402 -47.14 -1.91 -9.44
N SER A 403 -46.17 -1.72 -8.53
CA SER A 403 -46.45 -1.38 -7.13
C SER A 403 -46.67 0.13 -6.93
N GLY A 404 -46.76 0.95 -7.99
CA GLY A 404 -47.05 2.38 -7.88
C GLY A 404 -45.83 3.25 -7.52
N VAL A 405 -44.61 2.71 -7.60
CA VAL A 405 -43.38 3.44 -7.31
C VAL A 405 -43.04 4.36 -8.50
N PRO A 406 -42.62 5.62 -8.27
CA PRO A 406 -42.27 6.58 -9.32
C PRO A 406 -40.89 6.27 -9.95
N VAL A 407 -40.82 5.17 -10.71
CA VAL A 407 -39.58 4.71 -11.33
C VAL A 407 -39.27 5.47 -12.61
N VAL A 408 -38.10 6.08 -12.66
CA VAL A 408 -37.47 6.67 -13.83
C VAL A 408 -36.36 5.76 -14.31
N THR A 409 -36.39 5.38 -15.58
CA THR A 409 -35.38 4.56 -16.20
C THR A 409 -34.16 5.41 -16.52
N TYR A 410 -33.00 4.95 -16.09
CA TYR A 410 -31.74 5.63 -16.36
C TYR A 410 -30.94 4.89 -17.46
N ASN A 411 -30.55 5.63 -18.48
CA ASN A 411 -29.70 5.13 -19.56
C ASN A 411 -28.46 6.03 -19.63
N PRO A 412 -27.28 5.55 -19.22
CA PRO A 412 -26.09 6.37 -19.26
C PRO A 412 -25.66 6.64 -20.72
N GLU A 413 -25.55 7.90 -21.09
CA GLU A 413 -25.09 8.33 -22.42
C GLU A 413 -23.55 8.50 -22.48
N ARG A 414 -22.88 8.54 -21.34
CA ARG A 414 -21.44 8.73 -21.20
C ARG A 414 -20.82 7.64 -20.34
N ASP A 415 -19.52 7.44 -20.51
CA ASP A 415 -18.75 6.52 -19.66
C ASP A 415 -18.74 6.99 -18.19
N LYS A 416 -18.41 6.07 -17.26
CA LYS A 416 -18.42 6.31 -15.83
C LYS A 416 -17.50 7.46 -15.40
N VAL A 417 -16.29 7.55 -15.98
CA VAL A 417 -15.30 8.59 -15.68
C VAL A 417 -15.83 9.97 -16.06
N SER A 418 -16.36 10.12 -17.26
CA SER A 418 -16.97 11.38 -17.73
C SER A 418 -18.17 11.81 -16.87
N ARG A 419 -19.01 10.85 -16.44
CA ARG A 419 -20.13 11.11 -15.53
C ARG A 419 -19.66 11.62 -14.17
N THR A 420 -18.63 10.97 -13.61
CA THR A 420 -18.05 11.37 -12.33
C THR A 420 -17.44 12.77 -12.39
N HIS A 421 -16.68 13.09 -13.45
CA HIS A 421 -16.18 14.45 -13.66
C HIS A 421 -17.30 15.52 -13.73
N SER A 422 -18.46 15.12 -14.24
CA SER A 422 -19.60 16.03 -14.34
C SER A 422 -20.24 16.41 -13.00
N VAL A 423 -20.07 15.59 -11.95
CA VAL A 423 -20.59 15.87 -10.59
C VAL A 423 -19.49 16.31 -9.62
N ALA A 424 -18.22 16.14 -9.97
CA ALA A 424 -17.10 16.54 -9.12
C ALA A 424 -17.16 18.00 -8.65
N PRO A 425 -17.58 19.00 -9.47
CA PRO A 425 -17.73 20.38 -9.02
C PRO A 425 -18.76 20.56 -7.89
N MET A 426 -19.76 19.69 -7.76
CA MET A 426 -20.70 19.75 -6.64
C MET A 426 -20.01 19.42 -5.32
N PHE A 427 -19.08 18.46 -5.32
CA PHE A 427 -18.29 18.12 -4.16
C PHE A 427 -17.26 19.20 -3.82
N GLU A 428 -16.52 19.67 -4.82
CA GLU A 428 -15.53 20.75 -4.67
C GLU A 428 -16.16 22.05 -4.19
N GLY A 429 -17.38 22.35 -4.65
CA GLY A 429 -18.16 23.51 -4.23
C GLY A 429 -18.90 23.37 -2.90
N GLY A 430 -18.68 22.25 -2.14
CA GLY A 430 -19.29 22.06 -0.83
C GLY A 430 -20.79 21.78 -0.84
N LEU A 431 -21.37 21.40 -1.97
CA LEU A 431 -22.82 21.15 -2.13
C LEU A 431 -23.24 19.72 -1.75
N VAL A 432 -22.30 18.85 -1.35
CA VAL A 432 -22.58 17.44 -1.06
C VAL A 432 -22.29 17.14 0.40
N PHE A 433 -23.29 16.62 1.08
CA PHE A 433 -23.26 16.22 2.49
C PHE A 433 -23.55 14.71 2.63
N THR A 434 -23.15 14.14 3.75
CA THR A 434 -23.50 12.78 4.19
C THR A 434 -23.79 12.77 5.68
N LEU A 435 -24.62 11.83 6.13
CA LEU A 435 -24.77 11.54 7.55
C LEU A 435 -23.50 10.80 8.06
N ASP A 436 -23.27 10.82 9.38
CA ASP A 436 -22.21 10.03 10.04
C ASP A 436 -22.79 8.71 10.56
N GLU A 437 -22.93 7.75 9.67
CA GLU A 437 -23.53 6.43 9.91
C GLU A 437 -22.53 5.31 9.58
N ASP A 438 -22.82 4.08 10.00
CA ASP A 438 -21.93 2.92 9.80
C ASP A 438 -21.58 2.67 8.32
N TRP A 439 -22.50 2.94 7.40
CA TRP A 439 -22.30 2.78 5.95
C TRP A 439 -21.49 3.91 5.31
N THR A 440 -21.40 5.08 5.95
CA THR A 440 -20.74 6.28 5.39
C THR A 440 -19.29 6.01 4.97
N LYS A 441 -18.54 5.34 5.83
CA LYS A 441 -17.15 4.99 5.55
C LYS A 441 -17.02 4.20 4.24
N SER A 442 -17.91 3.23 4.00
CA SER A 442 -17.89 2.41 2.79
C SER A 442 -18.13 3.24 1.53
N VAL A 443 -19.05 4.21 1.58
CA VAL A 443 -19.33 5.12 0.46
C VAL A 443 -18.14 6.02 0.15
N LEU A 444 -17.54 6.61 1.20
CA LEU A 444 -16.38 7.49 1.04
C LEU A 444 -15.18 6.74 0.48
N ASP A 445 -14.93 5.51 0.97
CA ASP A 445 -13.83 4.67 0.53
C ASP A 445 -13.99 4.25 -0.94
N GLU A 446 -15.21 3.86 -1.38
CA GLU A 446 -15.47 3.46 -2.75
C GLU A 446 -15.43 4.66 -3.72
N SER A 447 -16.03 5.80 -3.36
CA SER A 447 -16.00 7.03 -4.15
C SER A 447 -14.59 7.62 -4.25
N GLY A 448 -13.82 7.57 -3.15
CA GLY A 448 -12.44 8.00 -3.13
C GLY A 448 -11.48 7.07 -3.89
N ALA A 449 -11.84 5.81 -4.10
CA ALA A 449 -11.05 4.86 -4.88
C ALA A 449 -11.32 4.94 -6.40
N PHE A 450 -12.43 5.53 -6.84
CA PHE A 450 -12.79 5.60 -8.27
C PHE A 450 -11.88 6.57 -9.04
N PRO A 451 -11.36 6.21 -10.25
CA PRO A 451 -11.75 5.05 -11.10
C PRO A 451 -10.94 3.76 -10.86
N TYR A 452 -10.07 3.69 -9.88
CA TYR A 452 -9.13 2.60 -9.68
C TYR A 452 -9.56 1.58 -8.62
N GLY A 453 -10.71 1.80 -7.98
CA GLY A 453 -11.27 0.92 -6.96
C GLY A 453 -11.70 -0.43 -7.53
N LYS A 454 -11.71 -1.47 -6.68
CA LYS A 454 -12.17 -2.82 -7.03
C LYS A 454 -13.66 -2.89 -7.34
N HIS A 455 -14.43 -2.05 -6.70
CA HIS A 455 -15.87 -1.95 -6.81
C HIS A 455 -16.26 -0.49 -7.00
N ASP A 456 -17.27 -0.26 -7.81
CA ASP A 456 -17.81 1.07 -8.12
C ASP A 456 -19.35 1.11 -8.09
N ASP A 457 -19.98 0.08 -7.51
CA ASP A 457 -21.43 -0.09 -7.50
C ASP A 457 -22.13 1.03 -6.70
N ILE A 458 -21.64 1.33 -5.49
CA ILE A 458 -22.18 2.46 -4.67
C ILE A 458 -21.83 3.79 -5.34
N HIS A 459 -20.59 3.94 -5.83
CA HIS A 459 -20.14 5.14 -6.50
C HIS A 459 -21.02 5.47 -7.71
N ASP A 460 -21.35 4.49 -8.55
CA ASP A 460 -22.23 4.66 -9.70
C ASP A 460 -23.62 5.16 -9.30
N THR A 461 -24.20 4.60 -8.22
CA THR A 461 -25.51 5.07 -7.72
C THR A 461 -25.46 6.50 -7.18
N CYS A 462 -24.35 6.89 -6.52
CA CYS A 462 -24.13 8.28 -6.08
C CYS A 462 -24.07 9.23 -7.28
N VAL A 463 -23.24 8.93 -8.27
CA VAL A 463 -23.08 9.76 -9.47
C VAL A 463 -24.39 9.88 -10.23
N GLN A 464 -25.14 8.79 -10.38
CA GLN A 464 -26.44 8.78 -11.05
C GLN A 464 -27.46 9.68 -10.33
N ALA A 465 -27.55 9.61 -9.01
CA ALA A 465 -28.44 10.47 -8.22
C ALA A 465 -28.05 11.94 -8.30
N LEU A 466 -26.76 12.24 -8.16
CA LEU A 466 -26.23 13.61 -8.19
C LEU A 466 -26.40 14.26 -9.58
N LEU A 467 -26.21 13.49 -10.67
CA LEU A 467 -26.53 13.96 -12.01
C LEU A 467 -28.00 14.34 -12.13
N ARG A 468 -28.92 13.53 -11.58
CA ARG A 468 -30.34 13.84 -11.58
C ARG A 468 -30.68 15.09 -10.80
N ILE A 469 -30.05 15.27 -9.65
CA ILE A 469 -30.23 16.46 -8.80
C ILE A 469 -29.70 17.69 -9.52
N ARG A 470 -28.51 17.65 -10.11
CA ARG A 470 -27.88 18.72 -10.87
C ARG A 470 -28.70 19.13 -12.09
N ASP A 471 -29.03 18.15 -12.94
CA ASP A 471 -29.76 18.38 -14.19
C ASP A 471 -31.21 18.81 -13.95
N GLY A 472 -31.74 18.57 -12.75
CA GLY A 472 -33.00 19.09 -12.27
C GLY A 472 -32.91 20.50 -11.69
N PHE A 473 -31.73 21.12 -11.66
CA PHE A 473 -31.47 22.42 -11.02
C PHE A 473 -31.96 22.47 -9.56
N LEU A 474 -31.80 21.38 -8.83
CA LEU A 474 -32.28 21.23 -7.46
C LEU A 474 -31.28 21.71 -6.41
N VAL A 475 -30.04 22.01 -6.81
CA VAL A 475 -28.98 22.57 -5.95
C VAL A 475 -28.42 23.85 -6.58
N THR A 476 -28.04 24.81 -5.73
CA THR A 476 -27.51 26.12 -6.14
C THR A 476 -26.31 26.47 -5.29
N HIS A 477 -25.25 27.03 -5.89
CA HIS A 477 -24.10 27.52 -5.14
C HIS A 477 -24.44 28.83 -4.44
N PRO A 478 -23.93 29.12 -3.22
CA PRO A 478 -24.20 30.37 -2.49
C PRO A 478 -23.79 31.64 -3.24
N ASP A 479 -22.81 31.51 -4.14
CA ASP A 479 -22.31 32.67 -4.94
C ASP A 479 -22.91 32.73 -6.35
N ASP A 480 -23.84 31.84 -6.69
CA ASP A 480 -24.62 31.98 -7.94
C ASP A 480 -25.51 33.23 -7.82
N PRO A 481 -25.51 34.10 -8.82
CA PRO A 481 -26.40 35.26 -8.79
C PRO A 481 -27.85 34.79 -8.73
N ASP A 482 -28.64 35.44 -7.86
CA ASP A 482 -30.10 35.29 -7.80
C ASP A 482 -30.70 35.78 -9.15
N ASP A 483 -30.73 34.90 -10.13
CA ASP A 483 -31.38 35.19 -11.42
C ASP A 483 -32.88 34.88 -11.31
N GLU A 484 -33.67 35.89 -11.15
CA GLU A 484 -35.15 35.78 -11.24
C GLU A 484 -35.60 35.12 -12.55
N ASP A 485 -34.77 35.13 -13.60
CA ASP A 485 -34.99 34.45 -14.87
C ASP A 485 -34.85 32.93 -14.78
N TYR A 486 -34.02 32.40 -13.87
CA TYR A 486 -33.87 30.94 -13.63
C TYR A 486 -35.11 30.32 -12.95
N GLU A 487 -35.83 31.08 -12.12
CA GLU A 487 -37.07 30.56 -11.52
C GLU A 487 -38.16 30.35 -12.56
N GLN A 488 -38.25 31.21 -13.58
CA GLN A 488 -39.21 31.04 -14.68
C GLN A 488 -38.87 29.84 -15.56
N GLU A 489 -37.60 29.55 -15.84
CA GLU A 489 -37.19 28.35 -16.56
C GLU A 489 -37.44 27.06 -15.76
N ARG A 490 -37.32 27.08 -14.44
CA ARG A 490 -37.69 25.97 -13.55
C ARG A 490 -39.17 25.58 -13.69
N TYR A 491 -40.06 26.55 -13.74
CA TYR A 491 -41.50 26.30 -13.93
C TYR A 491 -41.81 25.78 -15.32
N ILE A 492 -41.18 26.28 -16.36
CA ILE A 492 -41.43 25.88 -17.76
C ILE A 492 -40.91 24.46 -18.02
N LYS A 493 -39.78 24.02 -17.43
CA LYS A 493 -39.28 22.64 -17.58
C LYS A 493 -40.07 21.63 -16.75
N LYS A 494 -40.65 21.99 -15.59
CA LYS A 494 -41.55 21.12 -14.83
C LYS A 494 -42.79 20.71 -15.65
N ASP A 495 -43.37 21.60 -16.41
CA ASP A 495 -44.58 21.32 -17.20
C ASP A 495 -44.31 20.47 -18.46
N LYS A 496 -43.10 20.50 -19.01
CA LYS A 496 -42.76 19.71 -20.22
C LYS A 496 -42.45 18.24 -19.95
N HIS A 497 -42.16 17.83 -18.72
CA HIS A 497 -41.85 16.45 -18.40
C HIS A 497 -43.04 15.61 -17.86
N TYR A 498 -44.24 16.24 -17.70
CA TYR A 498 -45.43 15.49 -17.28
C TYR A 498 -46.20 14.83 -18.42
N TYR A 499 -45.80 15.06 -19.72
CA TYR A 499 -46.53 14.57 -20.88
C TYR A 499 -45.64 13.88 -21.95
N SER A 500 -44.56 13.23 -21.57
CA SER A 500 -43.81 12.36 -22.52
C SER A 500 -43.50 10.98 -21.94
#